data_67b35c1996b9ab98702979377f9b21cb
#
_entry.id   67b35c1996b9ab98702979377f9b21cb
#
_cell.length_a   1.000
_cell.length_b   1.000
_cell.length_c   1.000
_cell.angle_alpha   90.00
_cell.angle_beta   90.00
_cell.angle_gamma   90.00
#
_symmetry.space_group_name_H-M   'P 1'
#
loop_
_entity.id
_entity.type
_entity.pdbx_description
1 polymer ?
#
loop_
_entity_poly.entity_id
_entity_poly.type
_entity_poly.pdbx_seq_one_letter_code
_entity_poly.pdbx_strand_id
1 'polypeptide(L)'
;MDGAMSDRKVHEVETDVAIIGGGTAGLNSAMAAAEAGCRVLIVDKANIVHSGAIAGGIDHFVAYLGTGPSWDTREAYLGYVGRVARGAADLDVHDAVYCDELDAALARTEKIGVSLRQPDGKIFRTQAMGQPGPYFINFDGKHLKPKMAMEVKRRKCEILNRVQVTNIYLHDGELAGFTGYDIRTGDFYRIRAKAVVIATGNTNRMFNAQIGNPFNLWYCPANTGDLHRAAFDAGVALANMEYVRMTIVPKGFSAPGFNAFFGMGARLVNSLREPFMKNYHEMADKAPRNFMVWGALQELKEGRGPIYMDCRHLKPKELEHLFFTLGIDKDTLPEFLLAKGYAKEGAMIEMTVSEPMQARPSELCGSGIRIDRNCASNVPGIYAAGDASDQMGCLHMAMAGGFAAGKHAAAYAKKITHLRPLDTHAMAEEEARVFRPLERRSGITYREFENIVRIICTDHFGPVKTELSLTGALEKLNRLDTARDELKADNMHELMRAHEALNIHQVSKISARAALERRESRFHPYQYRADFPQTDDANYCGLMVIQKQPDGAVTTRLDKLKYAA
;
A
#
# COMPACT_ATOMS: atom_id res chain seq x y z
N MET A 1 15.05 33.94 -11.66
CA MET A 1 14.50 32.97 -10.71
C MET A 1 13.91 33.59 -9.43
N ASP A 2 14.05 34.89 -9.24
CA ASP A 2 13.64 35.59 -8.01
C ASP A 2 12.14 35.95 -7.91
N GLY A 3 11.35 35.70 -8.94
CA GLY A 3 9.92 36.05 -8.94
C GLY A 3 8.95 34.98 -8.42
N ALA A 4 9.35 33.72 -8.33
CA ALA A 4 8.44 32.61 -7.93
C ALA A 4 8.40 32.35 -6.41
N MET A 5 9.31 32.95 -5.62
CA MET A 5 9.38 32.76 -4.18
C MET A 5 8.65 33.82 -3.35
N SER A 6 8.33 34.99 -3.94
CA SER A 6 7.74 36.14 -3.22
C SER A 6 6.21 36.08 -3.05
N ASP A 7 5.50 35.23 -3.79
CA ASP A 7 4.03 35.24 -3.85
C ASP A 7 3.35 33.98 -3.23
N ARG A 8 4.10 33.17 -2.47
CA ARG A 8 3.52 32.01 -1.78
C ARG A 8 2.50 32.44 -0.74
N LYS A 9 1.32 31.84 -0.76
CA LYS A 9 0.25 32.12 0.19
C LYS A 9 0.22 31.06 1.28
N VAL A 10 -0.09 31.49 2.50
CA VAL A 10 -0.42 30.59 3.60
C VAL A 10 -1.94 30.50 3.72
N HIS A 11 -2.48 29.30 3.65
CA HIS A 11 -3.91 29.03 3.77
C HIS A 11 -4.21 28.38 5.11
N GLU A 12 -5.10 28.99 5.89
CA GLU A 12 -5.66 28.41 7.11
C GLU A 12 -6.98 27.72 6.74
N VAL A 13 -7.07 26.41 6.98
CA VAL A 13 -8.23 25.59 6.62
C VAL A 13 -8.74 24.83 7.83
N GLU A 14 -10.07 24.73 7.97
CA GLU A 14 -10.74 24.04 9.06
C GLU A 14 -11.78 23.05 8.52
N THR A 15 -11.78 21.83 9.07
CA THR A 15 -12.76 20.83 8.69
C THR A 15 -13.14 19.95 9.90
N ASP A 16 -14.24 19.19 9.79
CA ASP A 16 -14.57 18.20 10.80
C ASP A 16 -13.74 16.93 10.62
N VAL A 17 -13.70 16.41 9.38
CA VAL A 17 -12.92 15.21 9.04
C VAL A 17 -12.04 15.50 7.84
N ALA A 18 -10.73 15.36 8.00
CA ALA A 18 -9.79 15.42 6.89
C ALA A 18 -9.43 14.01 6.43
N ILE A 19 -9.36 13.81 5.11
CA ILE A 19 -8.95 12.57 4.48
C ILE A 19 -7.63 12.83 3.75
N ILE A 20 -6.54 12.19 4.19
CA ILE A 20 -5.24 12.34 3.55
C ILE A 20 -5.00 11.14 2.65
N GLY A 21 -5.00 11.40 1.33
CA GLY A 21 -4.92 10.41 0.26
C GLY A 21 -6.28 10.13 -0.37
N GLY A 22 -6.43 10.55 -1.63
CA GLY A 22 -7.65 10.36 -2.44
C GLY A 22 -7.69 9.02 -3.18
N GLY A 23 -7.02 7.98 -2.68
CA GLY A 23 -7.12 6.60 -3.17
C GLY A 23 -8.48 5.96 -2.88
N THR A 24 -8.62 4.66 -3.13
CA THR A 24 -9.87 3.91 -2.90
C THR A 24 -10.35 4.04 -1.45
N ALA A 25 -9.48 3.80 -0.49
CA ALA A 25 -9.82 3.90 0.93
C ALA A 25 -10.23 5.32 1.31
N GLY A 26 -9.46 6.33 0.88
CA GLY A 26 -9.78 7.72 1.20
C GLY A 26 -11.09 8.20 0.62
N LEU A 27 -11.42 7.84 -0.64
CA LEU A 27 -12.71 8.22 -1.23
C LEU A 27 -13.89 7.54 -0.53
N ASN A 28 -13.76 6.27 -0.11
CA ASN A 28 -14.78 5.61 0.70
C ASN A 28 -14.90 6.24 2.10
N SER A 29 -13.79 6.63 2.73
CA SER A 29 -13.81 7.36 4.01
C SER A 29 -14.52 8.71 3.88
N ALA A 30 -14.23 9.44 2.80
CA ALA A 30 -14.90 10.72 2.52
C ALA A 30 -16.41 10.55 2.30
N MET A 31 -16.83 9.51 1.57
CA MET A 31 -18.25 9.21 1.38
C MET A 31 -18.95 8.94 2.70
N ALA A 32 -18.35 8.13 3.58
CA ALA A 32 -18.92 7.79 4.88
C ALA A 32 -19.02 9.02 5.81
N ALA A 33 -17.97 9.83 5.88
CA ALA A 33 -17.97 11.03 6.72
C ALA A 33 -18.98 12.08 6.21
N ALA A 34 -19.13 12.24 4.89
CA ALA A 34 -20.11 13.13 4.30
C ALA A 34 -21.56 12.61 4.51
N GLU A 35 -21.80 11.29 4.41
CA GLU A 35 -23.08 10.67 4.77
C GLU A 35 -23.46 10.92 6.22
N ALA A 36 -22.47 10.96 7.10
CA ALA A 36 -22.69 11.31 8.50
C ALA A 36 -22.91 12.81 8.74
N GLY A 37 -22.88 13.67 7.70
CA GLY A 37 -23.13 15.11 7.79
C GLY A 37 -21.95 15.94 8.28
N CYS A 38 -20.72 15.41 8.24
CA CYS A 38 -19.50 16.17 8.55
C CYS A 38 -19.06 17.03 7.35
N ARG A 39 -18.41 18.17 7.62
CA ARG A 39 -17.60 18.85 6.62
C ARG A 39 -16.36 17.99 6.36
N VAL A 40 -16.12 17.66 5.09
CA VAL A 40 -15.04 16.76 4.68
C VAL A 40 -14.07 17.48 3.75
N LEU A 41 -12.79 17.41 4.10
CA LEU A 41 -11.68 17.86 3.25
C LEU A 41 -10.87 16.65 2.80
N ILE A 42 -10.68 16.48 1.49
CA ILE A 42 -9.78 15.47 0.91
C ILE A 42 -8.50 16.17 0.46
N VAL A 43 -7.35 15.72 0.93
CA VAL A 43 -6.03 16.22 0.54
C VAL A 43 -5.28 15.11 -0.19
N ASP A 44 -4.88 15.35 -1.44
CA ASP A 44 -4.16 14.36 -2.26
C ASP A 44 -2.95 14.99 -2.94
N LYS A 45 -1.81 14.29 -2.89
CA LYS A 45 -0.55 14.72 -3.53
C LYS A 45 -0.64 14.77 -5.06
N ALA A 46 -1.58 14.01 -5.64
CA ALA A 46 -1.85 13.99 -7.08
C ALA A 46 -3.25 14.57 -7.38
N ASN A 47 -4.04 13.89 -8.18
CA ASN A 47 -5.43 14.24 -8.48
C ASN A 47 -6.32 13.06 -8.13
N ILE A 48 -7.35 13.28 -7.32
CA ILE A 48 -8.25 12.22 -6.81
C ILE A 48 -8.93 11.40 -7.90
N VAL A 49 -9.03 11.91 -9.13
CA VAL A 49 -9.67 11.18 -10.25
C VAL A 49 -8.82 9.99 -10.69
N HIS A 50 -7.48 10.14 -10.67
CA HIS A 50 -6.54 9.13 -11.15
C HIS A 50 -5.38 8.85 -10.17
N SER A 51 -5.50 9.20 -8.88
CA SER A 51 -4.50 8.86 -7.88
C SER A 51 -4.72 7.46 -7.30
N GLY A 52 -3.66 6.89 -6.69
CA GLY A 52 -3.70 5.62 -5.99
C GLY A 52 -3.48 4.39 -6.87
N ALA A 53 -3.52 3.21 -6.24
CA ALA A 53 -3.12 1.95 -6.86
C ALA A 53 -4.04 1.48 -8.00
N ILE A 54 -5.32 1.87 -7.99
CA ILE A 54 -6.29 1.51 -9.03
C ILE A 54 -6.56 2.65 -10.04
N ALA A 55 -5.60 3.57 -10.20
CA ALA A 55 -5.73 4.70 -11.12
C ALA A 55 -6.03 4.28 -12.57
N GLY A 56 -5.46 3.16 -13.01
CA GLY A 56 -5.67 2.60 -14.35
C GLY A 56 -6.84 1.62 -14.46
N GLY A 57 -7.38 1.15 -13.36
CA GLY A 57 -8.45 0.15 -13.31
C GLY A 57 -8.19 -0.95 -12.28
N ILE A 58 -9.11 -1.91 -12.23
CA ILE A 58 -9.07 -3.11 -11.39
C ILE A 58 -9.98 -4.18 -11.97
N ASP A 59 -9.55 -5.43 -11.93
CA ASP A 59 -10.22 -6.57 -12.55
C ASP A 59 -11.01 -7.47 -11.58
N HIS A 60 -10.84 -7.30 -10.25
CA HIS A 60 -11.46 -8.19 -9.28
C HIS A 60 -11.71 -7.56 -7.91
N PHE A 61 -12.66 -8.16 -7.19
CA PHE A 61 -12.98 -7.89 -5.79
C PHE A 61 -12.98 -9.22 -5.02
N VAL A 62 -12.33 -9.32 -3.88
CA VAL A 62 -12.36 -10.53 -3.05
C VAL A 62 -13.59 -10.50 -2.17
N ALA A 63 -14.46 -11.51 -2.26
CA ALA A 63 -15.66 -11.60 -1.42
C ALA A 63 -16.15 -13.05 -1.24
N TYR A 64 -16.71 -13.35 -0.09
CA TYR A 64 -17.72 -14.39 0.08
C TYR A 64 -19.11 -13.77 -0.15
N LEU A 65 -20.09 -14.56 -0.58
CA LEU A 65 -21.42 -14.07 -0.95
C LEU A 65 -22.57 -14.82 -0.24
N GLY A 66 -22.26 -15.85 0.56
CA GLY A 66 -23.29 -16.65 1.24
C GLY A 66 -24.18 -17.46 0.28
N THR A 67 -23.66 -17.90 -0.87
CA THR A 67 -24.45 -18.55 -1.94
C THR A 67 -24.64 -20.05 -1.76
N GLY A 68 -24.22 -20.61 -0.61
CA GLY A 68 -24.50 -21.98 -0.21
C GLY A 68 -23.31 -22.94 -0.05
N PRO A 69 -22.25 -22.92 -0.88
CA PRO A 69 -21.08 -23.75 -0.65
C PRO A 69 -20.39 -23.45 0.69
N SER A 70 -19.83 -24.46 1.35
CA SER A 70 -19.22 -24.34 2.69
C SER A 70 -18.05 -23.36 2.78
N TRP A 71 -17.36 -23.11 1.68
CA TRP A 71 -16.29 -22.11 1.60
C TRP A 71 -16.83 -20.66 1.48
N ASP A 72 -18.10 -20.46 1.12
CA ASP A 72 -18.66 -19.14 0.78
C ASP A 72 -19.38 -18.49 1.98
N THR A 73 -18.78 -18.58 3.17
CA THR A 73 -19.31 -18.04 4.42
C THR A 73 -18.31 -17.10 5.11
N ARG A 74 -18.80 -16.29 6.04
CA ARG A 74 -17.98 -15.41 6.90
C ARG A 74 -16.92 -16.21 7.67
N GLU A 75 -17.31 -17.33 8.26
CA GLU A 75 -16.43 -18.19 9.05
C GLU A 75 -15.33 -18.81 8.18
N ALA A 76 -15.68 -19.29 6.98
CA ALA A 76 -14.72 -19.85 6.03
C ALA A 76 -13.73 -18.78 5.55
N TYR A 77 -14.20 -17.55 5.33
CA TYR A 77 -13.34 -16.42 4.99
C TYR A 77 -12.39 -16.06 6.13
N LEU A 78 -12.85 -15.93 7.38
CA LEU A 78 -11.99 -15.65 8.54
C LEU A 78 -10.97 -16.78 8.76
N GLY A 79 -11.37 -18.04 8.60
CA GLY A 79 -10.47 -19.19 8.61
C GLY A 79 -9.42 -19.11 7.49
N TYR A 80 -9.78 -18.65 6.31
CA TYR A 80 -8.83 -18.40 5.21
C TYR A 80 -7.85 -17.28 5.56
N VAL A 81 -8.32 -16.15 6.12
CA VAL A 81 -7.47 -15.06 6.60
C VAL A 81 -6.44 -15.59 7.61
N GLY A 82 -6.89 -16.35 8.62
CA GLY A 82 -6.02 -16.93 9.65
C GLY A 82 -4.90 -17.79 9.06
N ARG A 83 -5.27 -18.72 8.15
CA ARG A 83 -4.29 -19.62 7.50
C ARG A 83 -3.29 -18.88 6.61
N VAL A 84 -3.74 -17.90 5.83
CA VAL A 84 -2.88 -17.20 4.86
C VAL A 84 -2.08 -16.09 5.51
N ALA A 85 -2.65 -15.38 6.47
CA ALA A 85 -1.97 -14.30 7.19
C ALA A 85 -1.05 -14.78 8.33
N ARG A 86 -1.11 -16.04 8.75
CA ARG A 86 -0.13 -16.71 9.61
C ARG A 86 0.37 -15.86 10.78
N GLY A 87 -0.55 -15.25 11.54
CA GLY A 87 -0.23 -14.38 12.67
C GLY A 87 0.16 -12.94 12.34
N ALA A 88 -0.02 -12.48 11.09
CA ALA A 88 0.18 -11.08 10.70
C ALA A 88 -1.14 -10.32 10.46
N ALA A 89 -2.30 -10.93 10.71
CA ALA A 89 -3.62 -10.29 10.64
C ALA A 89 -4.38 -10.48 11.96
N ASP A 90 -5.01 -9.41 12.40
CA ASP A 90 -5.92 -9.40 13.54
C ASP A 90 -7.32 -9.77 13.04
N LEU A 91 -7.80 -10.98 13.38
CA LEU A 91 -9.08 -11.49 12.91
C LEU A 91 -10.26 -10.70 13.44
N ASP A 92 -10.15 -10.13 14.66
CA ASP A 92 -11.20 -9.28 15.23
C ASP A 92 -11.36 -7.98 14.43
N VAL A 93 -10.25 -7.42 13.92
CA VAL A 93 -10.27 -6.26 13.01
C VAL A 93 -10.86 -6.64 11.65
N HIS A 94 -10.44 -7.79 11.07
CA HIS A 94 -11.01 -8.27 9.82
C HIS A 94 -12.51 -8.49 9.91
N ASP A 95 -12.98 -9.07 11.01
CA ASP A 95 -14.38 -9.33 11.25
C ASP A 95 -15.19 -8.03 11.34
N ALA A 96 -14.76 -7.09 12.20
CA ALA A 96 -15.45 -5.83 12.44
C ALA A 96 -15.37 -4.83 11.27
N VAL A 97 -14.25 -4.82 10.52
CA VAL A 97 -13.98 -3.83 9.48
C VAL A 97 -14.41 -4.33 8.11
N TYR A 98 -14.11 -5.59 7.79
CA TYR A 98 -14.38 -6.12 6.46
C TYR A 98 -15.70 -6.91 6.40
N CYS A 99 -15.88 -7.88 7.28
CA CYS A 99 -17.07 -8.74 7.19
C CYS A 99 -18.37 -7.96 7.48
N ASP A 100 -18.35 -7.02 8.43
CA ASP A 100 -19.51 -6.19 8.73
C ASP A 100 -19.85 -5.19 7.60
N GLU A 101 -18.87 -4.75 6.80
CA GLU A 101 -19.06 -3.76 5.74
C GLU A 101 -19.12 -4.37 4.32
N LEU A 102 -18.91 -5.69 4.15
CA LEU A 102 -18.77 -6.33 2.84
C LEU A 102 -19.99 -6.11 1.94
N ASP A 103 -21.18 -6.46 2.41
CA ASP A 103 -22.41 -6.35 1.62
C ASP A 103 -22.68 -4.89 1.22
N ALA A 104 -22.46 -3.98 2.16
CA ALA A 104 -22.61 -2.55 1.90
C ALA A 104 -21.54 -2.03 0.91
N ALA A 105 -20.31 -2.56 0.93
CA ALA A 105 -19.26 -2.21 -0.03
C ALA A 105 -19.60 -2.67 -1.46
N LEU A 106 -20.13 -3.89 -1.60
CA LEU A 106 -20.62 -4.41 -2.89
C LEU A 106 -21.78 -3.56 -3.42
N ALA A 107 -22.80 -3.29 -2.59
CA ALA A 107 -23.95 -2.47 -2.96
C ALA A 107 -23.55 -1.04 -3.34
N ARG A 108 -22.60 -0.42 -2.62
CA ARG A 108 -22.08 0.92 -2.95
C ARG A 108 -21.37 0.93 -4.30
N THR A 109 -20.64 -0.13 -4.64
CA THR A 109 -19.95 -0.27 -5.92
C THR A 109 -20.96 -0.27 -7.07
N GLU A 110 -22.03 -1.05 -6.96
CA GLU A 110 -23.09 -1.07 -7.98
C GLU A 110 -23.85 0.25 -8.04
N LYS A 111 -24.13 0.88 -6.89
CA LYS A 111 -24.85 2.17 -6.80
C LYS A 111 -24.11 3.32 -7.50
N ILE A 112 -22.79 3.34 -7.50
CA ILE A 112 -22.02 4.33 -8.25
C ILE A 112 -21.86 3.98 -9.74
N GLY A 113 -22.56 2.93 -10.19
CA GLY A 113 -22.65 2.53 -11.59
C GLY A 113 -21.51 1.65 -12.08
N VAL A 114 -20.85 0.89 -11.18
CA VAL A 114 -19.87 -0.16 -11.57
C VAL A 114 -20.52 -1.51 -11.33
N SER A 115 -20.84 -2.23 -12.42
CA SER A 115 -21.46 -3.56 -12.32
C SER A 115 -20.43 -4.58 -11.87
N LEU A 116 -20.77 -5.37 -10.85
CA LEU A 116 -20.03 -6.55 -10.42
C LEU A 116 -20.44 -7.81 -11.21
N ARG A 117 -21.36 -7.66 -12.16
CA ARG A 117 -21.91 -8.74 -12.97
C ARG A 117 -21.41 -8.66 -14.40
N GLN A 118 -21.29 -9.82 -15.01
CA GLN A 118 -21.03 -9.95 -16.45
C GLN A 118 -22.26 -9.49 -17.26
N PRO A 119 -22.13 -9.29 -18.57
CA PRO A 119 -23.26 -8.88 -19.44
C PRO A 119 -24.48 -9.82 -19.40
N ASP A 120 -24.29 -11.10 -19.03
CA ASP A 120 -25.36 -12.09 -18.84
C ASP A 120 -26.09 -11.98 -17.48
N GLY A 121 -25.71 -10.99 -16.65
CA GLY A 121 -26.27 -10.76 -15.31
C GLY A 121 -25.69 -11.64 -14.21
N LYS A 122 -24.79 -12.56 -14.51
CA LYS A 122 -24.16 -13.47 -13.53
C LYS A 122 -22.88 -12.88 -12.95
N ILE A 123 -22.57 -13.29 -11.71
CA ILE A 123 -21.28 -13.01 -11.10
C ILE A 123 -20.30 -14.10 -11.56
N PHE A 124 -19.22 -13.67 -12.21
CA PHE A 124 -18.11 -14.55 -12.60
C PHE A 124 -17.06 -14.57 -11.50
N ARG A 125 -16.69 -15.76 -11.02
CA ARG A 125 -15.75 -15.95 -9.91
C ARG A 125 -14.60 -16.85 -10.29
N THR A 126 -13.39 -16.49 -9.87
CA THR A 126 -12.17 -17.30 -10.03
C THR A 126 -11.47 -17.53 -8.70
N GLN A 127 -10.57 -18.52 -8.65
CA GLN A 127 -9.83 -18.93 -7.45
C GLN A 127 -8.33 -18.83 -7.69
N ALA A 128 -7.62 -18.13 -6.80
CA ALA A 128 -6.18 -18.08 -6.73
C ALA A 128 -5.71 -17.74 -5.30
N MET A 129 -4.44 -17.55 -5.07
CA MET A 129 -3.84 -17.00 -3.85
C MET A 129 -4.19 -17.74 -2.55
N GLY A 130 -4.27 -19.07 -2.59
CA GLY A 130 -4.56 -19.89 -1.41
C GLY A 130 -6.02 -19.87 -0.95
N GLN A 131 -6.94 -19.33 -1.76
CA GLN A 131 -8.36 -19.26 -1.43
C GLN A 131 -8.98 -20.66 -1.33
N PRO A 132 -9.90 -20.93 -0.39
CA PRO A 132 -10.58 -22.21 -0.26
C PRO A 132 -11.64 -22.45 -1.34
N GLY A 133 -12.06 -21.39 -2.02
CA GLY A 133 -13.00 -21.38 -3.12
C GLY A 133 -12.83 -20.14 -3.98
N PRO A 134 -13.62 -19.96 -5.03
CA PRO A 134 -13.49 -18.84 -5.96
C PRO A 134 -13.99 -17.53 -5.34
N TYR A 135 -13.16 -16.86 -4.55
CA TYR A 135 -13.46 -15.58 -3.91
C TYR A 135 -13.29 -14.36 -4.82
N PHE A 136 -12.54 -14.47 -5.94
CA PHE A 136 -12.41 -13.34 -6.85
C PHE A 136 -13.70 -13.15 -7.67
N ILE A 137 -14.45 -12.10 -7.38
CA ILE A 137 -15.49 -11.58 -8.28
C ILE A 137 -14.77 -10.79 -9.36
N ASN A 138 -14.80 -11.28 -10.60
CA ASN A 138 -14.18 -10.62 -11.74
C ASN A 138 -15.18 -9.65 -12.39
N PHE A 139 -14.80 -8.39 -12.55
CA PHE A 139 -15.65 -7.34 -13.10
C PHE A 139 -14.82 -6.29 -13.85
N ASP A 140 -15.47 -5.48 -14.69
CA ASP A 140 -14.85 -4.34 -15.33
C ASP A 140 -14.81 -3.13 -14.37
N GLY A 141 -13.70 -3.01 -13.65
CA GLY A 141 -13.42 -1.91 -12.73
C GLY A 141 -12.61 -0.77 -13.33
N LYS A 142 -12.48 -0.67 -14.66
CA LYS A 142 -11.68 0.37 -15.33
C LYS A 142 -12.09 1.79 -14.92
N HIS A 143 -13.38 2.02 -14.72
CA HIS A 143 -13.92 3.32 -14.36
C HIS A 143 -14.30 3.46 -12.88
N LEU A 144 -13.96 2.50 -12.02
CA LEU A 144 -14.30 2.54 -10.60
C LEU A 144 -13.74 3.81 -9.93
N LYS A 145 -12.46 4.12 -10.15
CA LYS A 145 -11.80 5.27 -9.53
C LYS A 145 -12.41 6.62 -9.93
N PRO A 146 -12.58 6.95 -11.21
CA PRO A 146 -13.29 8.17 -11.64
C PRO A 146 -14.71 8.28 -11.08
N LYS A 147 -15.47 7.20 -11.03
CA LYS A 147 -16.83 7.19 -10.49
C LYS A 147 -16.88 7.48 -8.99
N MET A 148 -15.96 6.92 -8.21
CA MET A 148 -15.82 7.29 -6.78
C MET A 148 -15.46 8.77 -6.61
N ALA A 149 -14.55 9.30 -7.44
CA ALA A 149 -14.18 10.73 -7.40
C ALA A 149 -15.36 11.65 -7.77
N MET A 150 -16.22 11.23 -8.70
CA MET A 150 -17.47 11.95 -9.01
C MET A 150 -18.44 11.93 -7.83
N GLU A 151 -18.55 10.80 -7.13
CA GLU A 151 -19.44 10.64 -6.00
C GLU A 151 -19.08 11.55 -4.82
N VAL A 152 -17.80 11.68 -4.45
CA VAL A 152 -17.37 12.60 -3.38
C VAL A 152 -17.61 14.06 -3.76
N LYS A 153 -17.46 14.42 -5.05
CA LYS A 153 -17.81 15.76 -5.55
C LYS A 153 -19.32 16.01 -5.45
N ARG A 154 -20.15 15.03 -5.80
CA ARG A 154 -21.61 15.11 -5.68
C ARG A 154 -22.03 15.34 -4.22
N ARG A 155 -21.27 14.79 -3.26
CA ARG A 155 -21.48 14.97 -1.81
C ARG A 155 -20.88 16.29 -1.29
N LYS A 156 -20.36 17.15 -2.16
CA LYS A 156 -19.79 18.46 -1.83
C LYS A 156 -18.59 18.37 -0.85
N CYS A 157 -17.81 17.29 -0.89
CA CYS A 157 -16.53 17.25 -0.20
C CYS A 157 -15.58 18.29 -0.79
N GLU A 158 -14.87 19.01 0.07
CA GLU A 158 -13.78 19.89 -0.35
C GLU A 158 -12.57 19.07 -0.78
N ILE A 159 -11.83 19.54 -1.81
CA ILE A 159 -10.75 18.77 -2.41
C ILE A 159 -9.54 19.66 -2.65
N LEU A 160 -8.42 19.33 -2.03
CA LEU A 160 -7.10 19.89 -2.32
C LEU A 160 -6.30 18.83 -3.08
N ASN A 161 -6.24 18.95 -4.40
CA ASN A 161 -5.35 18.17 -5.25
C ASN A 161 -3.96 18.79 -5.26
N ARG A 162 -2.93 17.98 -5.47
CA ARG A 162 -1.52 18.41 -5.58
C ARG A 162 -0.96 18.99 -4.29
N VAL A 163 -1.50 18.62 -3.15
CA VAL A 163 -0.98 19.02 -1.85
C VAL A 163 -0.29 17.83 -1.19
N GLN A 164 1.02 17.95 -1.01
CA GLN A 164 1.83 17.01 -0.24
C GLN A 164 1.74 17.38 1.24
N VAL A 165 1.20 16.47 2.06
CA VAL A 165 1.17 16.63 3.52
C VAL A 165 2.56 16.39 4.07
N THR A 166 3.01 17.27 4.97
CA THR A 166 4.39 17.28 5.46
C THR A 166 4.54 16.88 6.91
N ASN A 167 3.59 17.21 7.78
CA ASN A 167 3.67 16.85 9.19
C ASN A 167 2.28 16.79 9.86
N ILE A 168 2.17 16.06 10.99
CA ILE A 168 0.99 15.96 11.86
C ILE A 168 1.31 16.60 13.20
N TYR A 169 0.35 17.32 13.76
CA TYR A 169 0.49 18.03 15.03
C TYR A 169 -0.54 17.58 16.04
N LEU A 170 -0.07 17.39 17.25
CA LEU A 170 -0.87 17.02 18.40
C LEU A 170 -0.94 18.20 19.39
N HIS A 171 -2.04 18.27 20.11
CA HIS A 171 -2.23 19.13 21.28
C HIS A 171 -2.75 18.26 22.41
N ASP A 172 -2.04 18.25 23.54
CA ASP A 172 -2.33 17.38 24.69
C ASP A 172 -2.45 15.88 24.32
N GLY A 173 -1.61 15.41 23.39
CA GLY A 173 -1.59 14.01 22.94
C GLY A 173 -2.69 13.62 21.95
N GLU A 174 -3.54 14.54 21.51
CA GLU A 174 -4.62 14.31 20.55
C GLU A 174 -4.42 15.14 19.28
N LEU A 175 -5.00 14.69 18.16
CA LEU A 175 -4.89 15.40 16.88
C LEU A 175 -5.33 16.86 17.00
N ALA A 176 -4.46 17.78 16.56
CA ALA A 176 -4.79 19.20 16.37
C ALA A 176 -4.93 19.53 14.87
N GLY A 177 -4.05 19.01 14.04
CA GLY A 177 -4.07 19.25 12.61
C GLY A 177 -2.82 18.75 11.90
N PHE A 178 -2.58 19.27 10.71
CA PHE A 178 -1.45 18.91 9.87
C PHE A 178 -1.09 20.03 8.91
N THR A 179 0.09 19.93 8.31
CA THR A 179 0.57 20.88 7.29
C THR A 179 0.78 20.20 5.95
N GLY A 180 0.78 20.97 4.90
CA GLY A 180 1.09 20.53 3.55
C GLY A 180 1.41 21.73 2.64
N TYR A 181 1.87 21.45 1.43
CA TYR A 181 2.10 22.49 0.44
C TYR A 181 1.65 22.03 -0.96
N ASP A 182 1.20 22.95 -1.78
CA ASP A 182 0.92 22.68 -3.19
C ASP A 182 2.25 22.45 -3.94
N ILE A 183 2.38 21.29 -4.57
CA ILE A 183 3.61 20.86 -5.26
C ILE A 183 3.90 21.60 -6.56
N ARG A 184 3.06 22.55 -6.96
CA ARG A 184 3.25 23.40 -8.16
C ARG A 184 3.41 24.86 -7.82
N THR A 185 2.51 25.41 -6.98
CA THR A 185 2.51 26.83 -6.63
C THR A 185 3.41 27.13 -5.43
N GLY A 186 3.62 26.15 -4.54
CA GLY A 186 4.31 26.33 -3.27
C GLY A 186 3.43 26.94 -2.17
N ASP A 187 2.15 27.15 -2.41
CA ASP A 187 1.23 27.61 -1.37
C ASP A 187 1.26 26.65 -0.18
N PHE A 188 1.36 27.18 1.03
CA PHE A 188 1.46 26.42 2.25
C PHE A 188 0.11 26.34 2.96
N TYR A 189 -0.23 25.15 3.45
CA TYR A 189 -1.52 24.87 4.10
C TYR A 189 -1.30 24.49 5.55
N ARG A 190 -2.02 25.16 6.45
CA ARG A 190 -2.17 24.85 7.85
C ARG A 190 -3.60 24.39 8.08
N ILE A 191 -3.79 23.12 8.36
CA ILE A 191 -5.11 22.50 8.35
C ILE A 191 -5.45 21.99 9.75
N ARG A 192 -6.51 22.52 10.35
CA ARG A 192 -7.08 22.03 11.60
C ARG A 192 -8.22 21.07 11.32
N ALA A 193 -8.24 19.92 11.98
CA ALA A 193 -9.30 18.93 11.82
C ALA A 193 -9.64 18.29 13.17
N LYS A 194 -10.91 17.93 13.38
CA LYS A 194 -11.34 17.17 14.55
C LYS A 194 -10.90 15.72 14.48
N ALA A 195 -10.89 15.15 13.26
CA ALA A 195 -10.37 13.83 12.99
C ALA A 195 -9.67 13.78 11.63
N VAL A 196 -8.70 12.87 11.48
CA VAL A 196 -8.02 12.58 10.21
C VAL A 196 -8.09 11.10 9.90
N VAL A 197 -8.33 10.76 8.61
CA VAL A 197 -8.16 9.40 8.09
C VAL A 197 -6.96 9.38 7.15
N ILE A 198 -5.93 8.63 7.50
CA ILE A 198 -4.74 8.44 6.68
C ILE A 198 -4.99 7.27 5.72
N ALA A 199 -4.99 7.57 4.40
CA ALA A 199 -5.27 6.63 3.32
C ALA A 199 -4.26 6.75 2.16
N THR A 200 -2.98 6.96 2.50
CA THR A 200 -1.90 7.30 1.56
C THR A 200 -1.21 6.10 0.91
N GLY A 201 -1.67 4.89 1.21
CA GLY A 201 -1.10 3.67 0.65
C GLY A 201 0.24 3.26 1.29
N ASN A 202 0.95 2.36 0.61
CA ASN A 202 2.24 1.79 1.04
C ASN A 202 3.45 2.69 0.71
N THR A 203 4.68 2.16 0.89
CA THR A 203 5.93 2.87 0.54
C THR A 203 6.68 2.16 -0.57
N ASN A 204 6.86 2.84 -1.70
CA ASN A 204 7.59 2.36 -2.87
C ASN A 204 8.95 3.03 -3.02
N ARG A 205 9.73 2.61 -4.02
CA ARG A 205 11.02 3.16 -4.42
C ARG A 205 12.14 3.05 -3.37
N MET A 206 11.98 2.15 -2.41
CA MET A 206 13.01 1.85 -1.41
C MET A 206 14.15 1.00 -1.97
N PHE A 207 13.94 0.31 -3.10
CA PHE A 207 14.86 -0.66 -3.70
C PHE A 207 15.16 -0.31 -5.16
N ASN A 208 16.26 -0.85 -5.68
CA ASN A 208 16.58 -0.75 -7.10
C ASN A 208 15.52 -1.47 -7.94
N ALA A 209 15.06 -0.81 -9.00
CA ALA A 209 14.08 -1.37 -9.90
C ALA A 209 14.70 -2.40 -10.85
N GLN A 210 14.10 -3.60 -10.96
CA GLN A 210 14.56 -4.68 -11.83
C GLN A 210 14.53 -4.30 -13.31
N ILE A 211 13.60 -3.44 -13.70
CA ILE A 211 13.45 -2.97 -15.09
C ILE A 211 14.21 -1.67 -15.38
N GLY A 212 15.06 -1.23 -14.45
CA GLY A 212 15.93 -0.06 -14.62
C GLY A 212 15.26 1.30 -14.46
N ASN A 213 13.93 1.40 -14.48
CA ASN A 213 13.21 2.65 -14.26
C ASN A 213 12.55 2.68 -12.88
N PRO A 214 13.04 3.50 -11.94
CA PRO A 214 12.54 3.56 -10.57
C PRO A 214 11.08 4.02 -10.44
N PHE A 215 10.48 4.54 -11.51
CA PHE A 215 9.08 4.96 -11.55
C PHE A 215 8.16 3.95 -12.24
N ASN A 216 8.70 2.90 -12.84
CA ASN A 216 7.94 1.84 -13.46
C ASN A 216 7.79 0.67 -12.49
N LEU A 217 7.00 0.86 -11.46
CA LEU A 217 6.75 -0.07 -10.37
C LEU A 217 5.37 -0.71 -10.48
N TRP A 218 5.22 -1.84 -9.81
CA TRP A 218 3.93 -2.54 -9.70
C TRP A 218 2.84 -1.67 -9.06
N TYR A 219 3.18 -0.91 -8.00
CA TYR A 219 2.27 0.05 -7.35
C TYR A 219 2.55 1.49 -7.80
N CYS A 220 1.69 2.41 -7.33
CA CYS A 220 1.85 3.83 -7.61
C CYS A 220 3.22 4.35 -7.08
N PRO A 221 4.12 4.83 -7.95
CA PRO A 221 5.44 5.29 -7.54
C PRO A 221 5.42 6.54 -6.65
N ALA A 222 4.28 7.26 -6.62
CA ALA A 222 4.09 8.42 -5.75
C ALA A 222 3.72 8.06 -4.31
N ASN A 223 3.48 6.77 -4.00
CA ASN A 223 3.32 6.31 -2.63
C ASN A 223 4.72 6.17 -2.01
N THR A 224 5.10 7.11 -1.17
CA THR A 224 6.48 7.26 -0.66
C THR A 224 6.57 7.27 0.87
N GLY A 225 5.48 6.83 1.54
CA GLY A 225 5.45 6.72 2.99
C GLY A 225 5.35 8.05 3.73
N ASP A 226 4.89 9.11 3.07
CA ASP A 226 4.80 10.46 3.63
C ASP A 226 4.11 10.45 4.99
N LEU A 227 2.97 9.79 5.09
CA LEU A 227 2.20 9.69 6.32
C LEU A 227 2.63 8.55 7.26
N HIS A 228 3.32 7.52 6.77
CA HIS A 228 4.00 6.59 7.67
C HIS A 228 5.07 7.31 8.49
N ARG A 229 5.88 8.17 7.81
CA ARG A 229 6.89 8.98 8.46
C ARG A 229 6.25 10.01 9.40
N ALA A 230 5.29 10.83 8.93
CA ALA A 230 4.70 11.90 9.73
C ALA A 230 3.91 11.37 10.93
N ALA A 231 3.17 10.27 10.77
CA ALA A 231 2.46 9.60 11.85
C ALA A 231 3.42 9.01 12.89
N PHE A 232 4.50 8.33 12.43
CA PHE A 232 5.53 7.80 13.32
C PHE A 232 6.21 8.92 14.12
N ASP A 233 6.53 10.04 13.48
CA ASP A 233 7.13 11.19 14.17
C ASP A 233 6.18 11.81 15.21
N ALA A 234 4.87 11.72 15.00
CA ALA A 234 3.84 12.13 15.95
C ALA A 234 3.53 11.05 17.03
N GLY A 235 4.29 9.96 17.12
CA GLY A 235 4.09 8.90 18.11
C GLY A 235 3.00 7.89 17.79
N VAL A 236 2.50 7.86 16.54
CA VAL A 236 1.59 6.83 16.08
C VAL A 236 2.37 5.52 15.89
N ALA A 237 1.82 4.42 16.41
CA ALA A 237 2.39 3.10 16.29
C ALA A 237 2.22 2.56 14.85
N LEU A 238 3.28 1.98 14.28
CA LEU A 238 3.25 1.26 13.02
C LEU A 238 3.44 -0.24 13.28
N ALA A 239 2.88 -1.10 12.42
CA ALA A 239 3.03 -2.54 12.54
C ALA A 239 3.31 -3.19 11.18
N ASN A 240 3.90 -4.39 11.23
CA ASN A 240 4.25 -5.19 10.05
C ASN A 240 5.23 -4.49 9.08
N MET A 241 6.05 -3.56 9.57
CA MET A 241 6.95 -2.76 8.73
C MET A 241 8.17 -3.55 8.22
N GLU A 242 8.45 -4.73 8.76
CA GLU A 242 9.56 -5.62 8.39
C GLU A 242 9.39 -6.33 7.06
N TYR A 243 8.17 -6.40 6.54
CA TYR A 243 7.89 -7.16 5.32
C TYR A 243 8.25 -6.36 4.07
N VAL A 244 9.02 -6.99 3.17
CA VAL A 244 9.34 -6.47 1.85
C VAL A 244 8.70 -7.35 0.79
N ARG A 245 7.65 -6.85 0.19
CA ARG A 245 6.82 -7.59 -0.76
C ARG A 245 7.40 -7.58 -2.16
N MET A 246 7.32 -8.71 -2.82
CA MET A 246 7.63 -8.89 -4.23
C MET A 246 6.48 -9.61 -4.95
N THR A 247 6.53 -9.62 -6.27
CA THR A 247 5.65 -10.40 -7.13
C THR A 247 6.42 -10.93 -8.34
N ILE A 248 5.76 -11.69 -9.20
CA ILE A 248 6.29 -12.11 -10.48
C ILE A 248 5.59 -11.27 -11.55
N VAL A 249 6.34 -10.72 -12.49
CA VAL A 249 5.86 -9.84 -13.56
C VAL A 249 6.38 -10.31 -14.91
N PRO A 250 5.71 -10.02 -16.02
CA PRO A 250 6.29 -10.19 -17.35
C PRO A 250 7.61 -9.42 -17.44
N LYS A 251 8.65 -10.03 -17.97
CA LYS A 251 9.97 -9.43 -18.07
C LYS A 251 9.95 -8.12 -18.86
N GLY A 252 10.34 -7.04 -18.21
CA GLY A 252 10.32 -5.69 -18.79
C GLY A 252 9.00 -4.95 -18.63
N PHE A 253 8.04 -5.48 -17.86
CA PHE A 253 6.79 -4.80 -17.53
C PHE A 253 6.53 -4.79 -16.03
N SER A 254 5.90 -3.74 -15.52
CA SER A 254 5.75 -3.52 -14.06
C SER A 254 4.50 -4.12 -13.45
N ALA A 255 3.50 -4.53 -14.21
CA ALA A 255 2.26 -5.08 -13.68
C ALA A 255 2.23 -6.62 -13.74
N PRO A 256 1.83 -7.31 -12.68
CA PRO A 256 1.89 -8.77 -12.63
C PRO A 256 0.82 -9.47 -13.49
N GLY A 257 -0.39 -8.93 -13.62
CA GLY A 257 -1.52 -9.63 -14.24
C GLY A 257 -1.86 -10.97 -13.55
N PHE A 258 -1.38 -11.18 -12.35
CA PHE A 258 -1.28 -12.47 -11.67
C PHE A 258 -2.63 -13.16 -11.48
N ASN A 259 -3.65 -12.38 -11.06
CA ASN A 259 -4.99 -12.92 -10.82
C ASN A 259 -5.65 -13.38 -12.11
N ALA A 260 -5.45 -12.62 -13.20
CA ALA A 260 -5.97 -12.99 -14.51
C ALA A 260 -5.29 -14.27 -15.02
N PHE A 261 -3.96 -14.36 -14.99
CA PHE A 261 -3.23 -15.55 -15.43
C PHE A 261 -3.64 -16.81 -14.66
N PHE A 262 -3.54 -16.79 -13.33
CA PHE A 262 -3.85 -17.98 -12.53
C PHE A 262 -5.34 -18.27 -12.41
N GLY A 263 -6.18 -17.22 -12.44
CA GLY A 263 -7.63 -17.37 -12.50
C GLY A 263 -8.10 -18.11 -13.76
N MET A 264 -7.36 -17.97 -14.87
CA MET A 264 -7.61 -18.70 -16.13
C MET A 264 -6.84 -20.03 -16.21
N GLY A 265 -6.01 -20.38 -15.22
CA GLY A 265 -5.31 -21.65 -15.16
C GLY A 265 -3.93 -21.67 -15.81
N ALA A 266 -3.32 -20.53 -16.09
CA ALA A 266 -1.91 -20.46 -16.52
C ALA A 266 -0.98 -21.06 -15.44
N ARG A 267 0.19 -21.55 -15.85
CA ARG A 267 1.13 -22.26 -14.98
C ARG A 267 2.51 -21.63 -14.99
N LEU A 268 3.18 -21.62 -13.85
CA LEU A 268 4.60 -21.29 -13.79
C LEU A 268 5.45 -22.51 -14.17
N VAL A 269 6.34 -22.31 -15.15
CA VAL A 269 7.30 -23.34 -15.58
C VAL A 269 8.71 -22.77 -15.58
N ASN A 270 9.71 -23.64 -15.35
CA ASN A 270 11.13 -23.30 -15.42
C ASN A 270 11.67 -23.39 -16.86
N SER A 271 12.97 -23.21 -17.05
CA SER A 271 13.62 -23.32 -18.37
C SER A 271 13.56 -24.72 -18.98
N LEU A 272 13.40 -25.75 -18.16
CA LEU A 272 13.18 -27.13 -18.58
C LEU A 272 11.73 -27.43 -18.94
N ARG A 273 10.85 -26.42 -18.85
CA ARG A 273 9.39 -26.49 -19.06
C ARG A 273 8.63 -27.34 -18.05
N GLU A 274 9.20 -27.49 -16.86
CA GLU A 274 8.60 -28.24 -15.76
C GLU A 274 7.72 -27.32 -14.92
N PRO A 275 6.45 -27.71 -14.62
CA PRO A 275 5.60 -27.00 -13.66
C PRO A 275 6.16 -27.21 -12.25
N PHE A 276 6.88 -26.26 -11.73
CA PHE A 276 7.66 -26.42 -10.49
C PHE A 276 6.89 -26.13 -9.21
N MET A 277 5.76 -25.44 -9.25
CA MET A 277 5.07 -24.99 -8.03
C MET A 277 4.63 -26.11 -7.08
N LYS A 278 4.41 -27.32 -7.58
CA LYS A 278 4.12 -28.50 -6.76
C LYS A 278 5.23 -28.83 -5.75
N ASN A 279 6.48 -28.45 -6.04
CA ASN A 279 7.61 -28.69 -5.16
C ASN A 279 7.65 -27.70 -3.98
N TYR A 280 6.89 -26.61 -4.04
CA TYR A 280 6.92 -25.52 -3.06
C TYR A 280 5.61 -25.35 -2.28
N HIS A 281 4.48 -25.84 -2.81
CA HIS A 281 3.19 -25.75 -2.14
C HIS A 281 2.17 -26.76 -2.72
N GLU A 282 1.37 -27.39 -1.85
CA GLU A 282 0.35 -28.38 -2.23
C GLU A 282 -0.69 -27.85 -3.24
N MET A 283 -1.07 -26.57 -3.14
CA MET A 283 -1.99 -25.90 -4.07
C MET A 283 -1.34 -25.52 -5.41
N ALA A 284 -0.07 -25.84 -5.64
CA ALA A 284 0.68 -25.51 -6.85
C ALA A 284 0.50 -24.05 -7.30
N ASP A 285 0.07 -23.81 -8.55
CA ASP A 285 -0.11 -22.46 -9.11
C ASP A 285 -1.28 -21.67 -8.47
N LYS A 286 -2.05 -22.26 -7.57
CA LYS A 286 -3.07 -21.57 -6.75
C LYS A 286 -2.56 -21.19 -5.36
N ALA A 287 -1.30 -21.41 -5.05
CA ALA A 287 -0.68 -21.11 -3.77
C ALA A 287 -0.73 -19.59 -3.43
N PRO A 288 -0.58 -19.20 -2.15
CA PRO A 288 -0.35 -17.81 -1.78
C PRO A 288 0.86 -17.23 -2.52
N ARG A 289 0.80 -15.96 -2.88
CA ARG A 289 1.79 -15.29 -3.74
C ARG A 289 3.24 -15.42 -3.25
N ASN A 290 3.46 -15.34 -1.94
CA ASN A 290 4.80 -15.47 -1.37
C ASN A 290 5.46 -16.82 -1.72
N PHE A 291 4.71 -17.94 -1.75
CA PHE A 291 5.23 -19.23 -2.17
C PHE A 291 5.58 -19.26 -3.66
N MET A 292 4.81 -18.58 -4.50
CA MET A 292 5.12 -18.47 -5.93
C MET A 292 6.41 -17.70 -6.15
N VAL A 293 6.58 -16.57 -5.44
CA VAL A 293 7.83 -15.78 -5.50
C VAL A 293 9.00 -16.58 -4.96
N TRP A 294 8.80 -17.29 -3.84
CA TRP A 294 9.83 -18.16 -3.27
C TRP A 294 10.24 -19.26 -4.23
N GLY A 295 9.29 -19.99 -4.81
CA GLY A 295 9.56 -21.04 -5.81
C GLY A 295 10.34 -20.49 -7.01
N ALA A 296 9.92 -19.36 -7.55
CA ALA A 296 10.63 -18.70 -8.65
C ALA A 296 12.07 -18.34 -8.29
N LEU A 297 12.32 -17.78 -7.10
CA LEU A 297 13.67 -17.46 -6.63
C LEU A 297 14.54 -18.73 -6.44
N GLN A 298 13.96 -19.84 -5.95
CA GLN A 298 14.71 -21.10 -5.82
C GLN A 298 15.06 -21.67 -7.20
N GLU A 299 14.12 -21.68 -8.15
CA GLU A 299 14.39 -22.14 -9.52
C GLU A 299 15.52 -21.33 -10.18
N LEU A 300 15.50 -20.00 -9.99
CA LEU A 300 16.56 -19.12 -10.49
C LEU A 300 17.91 -19.40 -9.80
N LYS A 301 17.92 -19.57 -8.47
CA LYS A 301 19.12 -19.86 -7.67
C LYS A 301 19.77 -21.19 -8.06
N GLU A 302 18.97 -22.19 -8.41
CA GLU A 302 19.43 -23.51 -8.81
C GLU A 302 19.76 -23.62 -10.32
N GLY A 303 19.77 -22.50 -11.03
CA GLY A 303 20.15 -22.45 -12.45
C GLY A 303 19.09 -22.96 -13.41
N ARG A 304 17.82 -23.13 -12.96
CA ARG A 304 16.68 -23.55 -13.81
C ARG A 304 15.89 -22.36 -14.37
N GLY A 305 16.41 -21.14 -14.28
CA GLY A 305 15.89 -19.97 -14.98
C GLY A 305 16.21 -19.95 -16.47
N PRO A 306 15.55 -19.09 -17.26
CA PRO A 306 14.45 -18.20 -16.86
C PRO A 306 13.16 -18.95 -16.52
N ILE A 307 12.24 -18.27 -15.83
CA ILE A 307 10.89 -18.79 -15.54
C ILE A 307 9.88 -18.22 -16.51
N TYR A 308 8.82 -18.96 -16.77
CA TYR A 308 7.77 -18.58 -17.72
C TYR A 308 6.37 -18.77 -17.14
N MET A 309 5.43 -17.95 -17.62
CA MET A 309 3.99 -18.18 -17.50
C MET A 309 3.54 -18.94 -18.75
N ASP A 310 3.19 -20.19 -18.60
CA ASP A 310 2.72 -21.06 -19.70
C ASP A 310 1.20 -20.95 -19.86
N CYS A 311 0.77 -20.37 -20.98
CA CYS A 311 -0.62 -20.22 -21.38
C CYS A 311 -1.01 -21.11 -22.57
N ARG A 312 -0.13 -21.99 -23.08
CA ARG A 312 -0.34 -22.76 -24.32
C ARG A 312 -1.46 -23.79 -24.24
N HIS A 313 -1.81 -24.24 -23.05
CA HIS A 313 -2.89 -25.22 -22.82
C HIS A 313 -4.27 -24.58 -22.64
N LEU A 314 -4.34 -23.24 -22.58
CA LEU A 314 -5.60 -22.51 -22.45
C LEU A 314 -6.39 -22.55 -23.77
N LYS A 315 -7.72 -22.64 -23.64
CA LYS A 315 -8.63 -22.63 -24.79
C LYS A 315 -8.76 -21.22 -25.40
N PRO A 316 -9.12 -21.09 -26.67
CA PRO A 316 -9.24 -19.77 -27.32
C PRO A 316 -10.12 -18.76 -26.56
N LYS A 317 -11.27 -19.19 -26.01
CA LYS A 317 -12.14 -18.32 -25.21
C LYS A 317 -11.52 -17.91 -23.87
N GLU A 318 -10.72 -18.78 -23.24
CA GLU A 318 -10.00 -18.47 -22.00
C GLU A 318 -8.87 -17.46 -22.26
N LEU A 319 -8.18 -17.59 -23.40
CA LEU A 319 -7.16 -16.64 -23.84
C LEU A 319 -7.76 -15.27 -24.19
N GLU A 320 -8.88 -15.23 -24.89
CA GLU A 320 -9.60 -13.99 -25.19
C GLU A 320 -9.99 -13.27 -23.89
N HIS A 321 -10.58 -14.00 -22.95
CA HIS A 321 -10.96 -13.46 -21.64
C HIS A 321 -9.73 -13.02 -20.82
N LEU A 322 -8.62 -13.76 -20.86
CA LEU A 322 -7.37 -13.40 -20.22
C LEU A 322 -6.85 -12.06 -20.73
N PHE A 323 -6.73 -11.87 -22.04
CA PHE A 323 -6.24 -10.62 -22.63
C PHE A 323 -7.17 -9.44 -22.34
N PHE A 324 -8.47 -9.66 -22.36
CA PHE A 324 -9.45 -8.65 -21.94
C PHE A 324 -9.23 -8.24 -20.47
N THR A 325 -9.13 -9.21 -19.56
CA THR A 325 -8.95 -8.96 -18.11
C THR A 325 -7.63 -8.25 -17.79
N LEU A 326 -6.53 -8.64 -18.47
CA LEU A 326 -5.23 -7.96 -18.35
C LEU A 326 -5.33 -6.48 -18.74
N GLY A 327 -6.13 -6.15 -19.76
CA GLY A 327 -6.38 -4.78 -20.20
C GLY A 327 -7.22 -3.94 -19.24
N ILE A 328 -8.05 -4.57 -18.40
CA ILE A 328 -8.82 -3.85 -17.36
C ILE A 328 -7.87 -3.32 -16.27
N ASP A 329 -6.93 -4.15 -15.81
CA ASP A 329 -5.97 -3.78 -14.76
C ASP A 329 -4.92 -2.80 -15.29
N LYS A 330 -4.36 -3.09 -16.48
CA LYS A 330 -3.34 -2.26 -17.16
C LYS A 330 -3.56 -2.26 -18.67
N ASP A 331 -4.04 -1.17 -19.21
CA ASP A 331 -4.34 -1.00 -20.64
C ASP A 331 -3.19 -1.42 -21.57
N THR A 332 -1.96 -1.09 -21.19
CA THR A 332 -0.77 -1.32 -21.99
C THR A 332 -0.17 -2.71 -21.84
N LEU A 333 -0.67 -3.55 -20.90
CA LEU A 333 -0.12 -4.90 -20.71
C LEU A 333 -0.40 -5.83 -21.92
N PRO A 334 -1.63 -5.92 -22.44
CA PRO A 334 -1.88 -6.70 -23.67
C PRO A 334 -1.04 -6.23 -24.86
N GLU A 335 -0.91 -4.92 -25.06
CA GLU A 335 -0.10 -4.34 -26.13
C GLU A 335 1.39 -4.70 -25.98
N PHE A 336 1.92 -4.61 -24.77
CA PHE A 336 3.29 -5.01 -24.45
C PHE A 336 3.52 -6.49 -24.76
N LEU A 337 2.61 -7.37 -24.36
CA LEU A 337 2.72 -8.82 -24.62
C LEU A 337 2.72 -9.11 -26.13
N LEU A 338 1.84 -8.47 -26.89
CA LEU A 338 1.79 -8.60 -28.35
C LEU A 338 3.06 -8.07 -29.03
N ALA A 339 3.57 -6.92 -28.59
CA ALA A 339 4.81 -6.33 -29.10
C ALA A 339 6.05 -7.20 -28.81
N LYS A 340 6.01 -8.02 -27.75
CA LYS A 340 7.04 -9.02 -27.45
C LYS A 340 6.89 -10.35 -28.19
N GLY A 341 5.91 -10.46 -29.08
CA GLY A 341 5.65 -11.67 -29.83
C GLY A 341 4.84 -12.74 -29.08
N TYR A 342 4.24 -12.39 -27.96
CA TYR A 342 3.35 -13.29 -27.22
C TYR A 342 1.93 -13.18 -27.82
N ALA A 343 1.63 -14.09 -28.72
CA ALA A 343 0.37 -14.12 -29.43
C ALA A 343 -0.82 -14.51 -28.54
N LYS A 344 -2.04 -14.17 -28.99
CA LYS A 344 -3.29 -14.52 -28.30
C LYS A 344 -3.64 -16.02 -28.39
N GLU A 345 -2.93 -16.78 -29.21
CA GLU A 345 -3.13 -18.22 -29.38
C GLU A 345 -2.52 -19.07 -28.28
N GLY A 346 -1.96 -18.42 -27.27
CA GLY A 346 -1.26 -19.05 -26.15
C GLY A 346 0.25 -19.04 -26.34
N ALA A 347 0.95 -18.63 -25.29
CA ALA A 347 2.38 -18.45 -25.32
C ALA A 347 3.02 -18.85 -23.97
N MET A 348 4.34 -19.00 -24.00
CA MET A 348 5.18 -19.00 -22.82
C MET A 348 5.76 -17.59 -22.64
N ILE A 349 5.22 -16.86 -21.66
CA ILE A 349 5.62 -15.49 -21.38
C ILE A 349 6.78 -15.51 -20.38
N GLU A 350 7.94 -14.99 -20.78
CA GLU A 350 9.07 -14.87 -19.84
C GLU A 350 8.73 -13.94 -18.69
N MET A 351 8.94 -14.44 -17.45
CA MET A 351 8.62 -13.74 -16.22
C MET A 351 9.89 -13.42 -15.43
N THR A 352 9.81 -12.42 -14.57
CA THR A 352 10.86 -12.09 -13.60
C THR A 352 10.24 -11.75 -12.25
N VAL A 353 11.03 -11.88 -11.18
CA VAL A 353 10.63 -11.39 -9.86
C VAL A 353 10.80 -9.88 -9.84
N SER A 354 9.79 -9.17 -9.37
CA SER A 354 9.82 -7.71 -9.24
C SER A 354 10.79 -7.25 -8.14
N GLU A 355 11.13 -5.94 -8.15
CA GLU A 355 11.76 -5.31 -7.02
C GLU A 355 10.92 -5.48 -5.74
N PRO A 356 11.57 -5.52 -4.56
CA PRO A 356 10.87 -5.45 -3.28
C PRO A 356 10.25 -4.07 -3.06
N MET A 357 9.21 -4.01 -2.22
CA MET A 357 8.62 -2.78 -1.70
C MET A 357 8.20 -2.98 -0.24
N GLN A 358 8.17 -1.93 0.54
CA GLN A 358 7.57 -1.99 1.87
C GLN A 358 6.05 -2.03 1.73
N ALA A 359 5.47 -3.18 1.96
CA ALA A 359 4.04 -3.41 1.83
C ALA A 359 3.64 -4.68 2.60
N ARG A 360 2.35 -4.91 2.66
CA ARG A 360 1.69 -6.03 3.33
C ARG A 360 2.34 -7.41 3.08
N PRO A 361 2.38 -8.29 4.10
CA PRO A 361 2.92 -9.65 3.95
C PRO A 361 2.02 -10.57 3.14
N SER A 362 0.71 -10.32 3.08
CA SER A 362 -0.24 -11.10 2.29
C SER A 362 -1.29 -10.21 1.62
N GLU A 363 -2.21 -10.80 0.83
CA GLU A 363 -3.34 -10.09 0.24
C GLU A 363 -4.38 -9.65 1.30
N LEU A 364 -4.30 -10.19 2.50
CA LEU A 364 -5.33 -10.10 3.53
C LEU A 364 -4.91 -9.30 4.77
N CYS A 365 -3.70 -8.75 4.79
CA CYS A 365 -3.23 -7.90 5.87
C CYS A 365 -2.33 -6.80 5.32
N GLY A 366 -2.11 -5.75 6.10
CA GLY A 366 -1.33 -4.58 5.73
C GLY A 366 0.02 -4.48 6.42
N SER A 367 0.72 -3.42 6.11
CA SER A 367 1.91 -2.90 6.80
C SER A 367 1.77 -1.39 6.88
N GLY A 368 1.82 -0.82 8.05
CA GLY A 368 1.64 0.62 8.25
C GLY A 368 1.08 0.95 9.62
N ILE A 369 0.20 1.94 9.69
CA ILE A 369 -0.39 2.42 10.94
C ILE A 369 -1.17 1.30 11.63
N ARG A 370 -0.80 1.01 12.89
CA ARG A 370 -1.51 0.05 13.73
C ARG A 370 -2.91 0.56 14.02
N ILE A 371 -3.94 -0.22 13.71
CA ILE A 371 -5.35 0.13 13.91
C ILE A 371 -6.08 -0.90 14.78
N ASP A 372 -7.10 -0.43 15.47
CA ASP A 372 -8.07 -1.25 16.17
C ASP A 372 -9.29 -1.60 15.27
N ARG A 373 -10.29 -2.29 15.83
CA ARG A 373 -11.54 -2.65 15.15
C ARG A 373 -12.39 -1.44 14.70
N ASN A 374 -12.09 -0.25 15.16
CA ASN A 374 -12.72 1.01 14.74
C ASN A 374 -11.87 1.78 13.72
N CYS A 375 -10.83 1.17 13.19
CA CYS A 375 -9.82 1.79 12.33
C CYS A 375 -9.04 2.93 13.02
N ALA A 376 -9.10 3.04 14.36
CA ALA A 376 -8.42 4.07 15.13
C ALA A 376 -6.98 3.65 15.44
N SER A 377 -6.06 4.62 15.39
CA SER A 377 -4.70 4.45 15.88
C SER A 377 -4.64 4.61 17.42
N ASN A 378 -3.43 4.48 17.98
CA ASN A 378 -3.19 4.79 19.40
C ASN A 378 -3.28 6.28 19.76
N VAL A 379 -3.39 7.17 18.76
CA VAL A 379 -3.51 8.63 18.97
C VAL A 379 -4.94 9.06 18.69
N PRO A 380 -5.68 9.63 19.67
CA PRO A 380 -7.07 10.06 19.47
C PRO A 380 -7.20 11.06 18.34
N GLY A 381 -8.22 10.84 17.48
CA GLY A 381 -8.49 11.65 16.29
C GLY A 381 -7.75 11.18 15.04
N ILE A 382 -6.81 10.22 15.12
CA ILE A 382 -6.09 9.66 13.97
C ILE A 382 -6.60 8.26 13.66
N TYR A 383 -7.09 8.08 12.44
CA TYR A 383 -7.59 6.84 11.85
C TYR A 383 -6.75 6.46 10.64
N ALA A 384 -6.75 5.19 10.22
CA ALA A 384 -6.10 4.78 8.98
C ALA A 384 -6.93 3.75 8.21
N ALA A 385 -6.75 3.73 6.88
CA ALA A 385 -7.46 2.82 6.00
C ALA A 385 -6.64 2.44 4.75
N GLY A 386 -6.97 1.30 4.17
CA GLY A 386 -6.28 0.75 3.01
C GLY A 386 -4.83 0.37 3.31
N ASP A 387 -4.00 0.34 2.28
CA ASP A 387 -2.58 -0.06 2.39
C ASP A 387 -1.71 0.89 3.28
N ALA A 388 -2.29 1.95 3.84
CA ALA A 388 -1.64 2.79 4.84
C ALA A 388 -1.71 2.20 6.25
N SER A 389 -2.57 1.19 6.48
CA SER A 389 -2.76 0.51 7.76
C SER A 389 -2.16 -0.90 7.78
N ASP A 390 -2.00 -1.45 8.96
CA ASP A 390 -1.42 -2.78 9.19
C ASP A 390 -2.40 -3.95 8.92
N GLN A 391 -3.70 -3.68 8.81
CA GLN A 391 -4.73 -4.72 8.71
C GLN A 391 -5.45 -4.76 7.37
N MET A 392 -5.28 -3.77 6.52
CA MET A 392 -6.03 -3.66 5.29
C MET A 392 -5.13 -3.82 4.06
N GLY A 393 -5.50 -4.72 3.17
CA GLY A 393 -4.82 -4.93 1.90
C GLY A 393 -5.78 -5.14 0.74
N CYS A 394 -5.39 -4.81 -0.49
CA CYS A 394 -6.19 -4.91 -1.69
C CYS A 394 -7.45 -4.02 -1.75
N LEU A 395 -8.15 -4.11 -2.90
CA LEU A 395 -9.33 -3.32 -3.18
C LEU A 395 -10.44 -3.52 -2.16
N HIS A 396 -10.77 -4.76 -1.85
CA HIS A 396 -11.90 -5.12 -0.98
C HIS A 396 -11.78 -4.53 0.43
N MET A 397 -10.59 -4.65 1.04
CA MET A 397 -10.32 -4.06 2.35
C MET A 397 -10.24 -2.53 2.27
N ALA A 398 -9.71 -1.96 1.17
CA ALA A 398 -9.68 -0.52 0.98
C ALA A 398 -11.08 0.09 0.82
N MET A 399 -12.02 -0.63 0.22
CA MET A 399 -13.41 -0.17 0.08
C MET A 399 -14.19 -0.30 1.38
N ALA A 400 -14.23 -1.48 1.97
CA ALA A 400 -14.94 -1.74 3.22
C ALA A 400 -14.31 -0.95 4.39
N GLY A 401 -13.01 -1.13 4.60
CA GLY A 401 -12.29 -0.48 5.70
C GLY A 401 -12.17 1.04 5.53
N GLY A 402 -12.09 1.55 4.30
CA GLY A 402 -12.17 2.99 4.05
C GLY A 402 -13.50 3.56 4.54
N PHE A 403 -14.61 2.89 4.24
CA PHE A 403 -15.92 3.34 4.71
C PHE A 403 -16.06 3.24 6.24
N ALA A 404 -15.60 2.13 6.84
CA ALA A 404 -15.56 1.96 8.30
C ALA A 404 -14.76 3.08 8.98
N ALA A 405 -13.55 3.36 8.49
CA ALA A 405 -12.70 4.42 9.04
C ALA A 405 -13.36 5.80 8.97
N GLY A 406 -13.98 6.15 7.83
CA GLY A 406 -14.73 7.40 7.69
C GLY A 406 -15.92 7.52 8.63
N LYS A 407 -16.68 6.44 8.83
CA LYS A 407 -17.81 6.33 9.77
C LYS A 407 -17.35 6.56 11.21
N HIS A 408 -16.26 5.91 11.64
CA HIS A 408 -15.75 6.05 13.01
C HIS A 408 -15.08 7.42 13.23
N ALA A 409 -14.33 7.94 12.27
CA ALA A 409 -13.77 9.29 12.31
C ALA A 409 -14.87 10.36 12.42
N ALA A 410 -15.96 10.23 11.68
CA ALA A 410 -17.12 11.13 11.77
C ALA A 410 -17.81 11.05 13.13
N ALA A 411 -17.97 9.83 13.69
CA ALA A 411 -18.56 9.64 15.00
C ALA A 411 -17.70 10.28 16.11
N TYR A 412 -16.38 10.21 15.99
CA TYR A 412 -15.44 10.90 16.88
C TYR A 412 -15.53 12.43 16.70
N ALA A 413 -15.44 12.91 15.45
CA ALA A 413 -15.46 14.35 15.15
C ALA A 413 -16.72 15.05 15.69
N LYS A 414 -17.88 14.39 15.70
CA LYS A 414 -19.14 14.92 16.25
C LYS A 414 -19.12 15.12 17.77
N LYS A 415 -18.23 14.44 18.49
CA LYS A 415 -18.05 14.63 19.95
C LYS A 415 -17.14 15.80 20.28
N ILE A 416 -16.37 16.29 19.30
CA ILE A 416 -15.42 17.39 19.46
C ILE A 416 -16.15 18.71 19.15
N THR A 417 -16.33 19.55 20.16
CA THR A 417 -17.02 20.84 20.03
C THR A 417 -16.16 21.91 19.40
N HIS A 418 -14.86 21.94 19.70
CA HIS A 418 -13.92 22.95 19.23
C HIS A 418 -12.67 22.31 18.63
N LEU A 419 -12.14 22.90 17.56
CA LEU A 419 -10.86 22.53 16.99
C LEU A 419 -9.74 22.89 17.95
N ARG A 420 -8.77 21.98 18.12
CA ARG A 420 -7.60 22.23 18.94
C ARG A 420 -6.69 23.28 18.30
N PRO A 421 -5.98 24.09 19.11
CA PRO A 421 -5.04 25.07 18.56
C PRO A 421 -3.82 24.37 17.94
N LEU A 422 -3.27 25.01 16.92
CA LEU A 422 -1.95 24.67 16.36
C LEU A 422 -0.91 25.62 16.97
N ASP A 423 0.28 25.09 17.24
CA ASP A 423 1.43 25.89 17.64
C ASP A 423 1.93 26.69 16.42
N THR A 424 1.76 28.00 16.45
CA THR A 424 2.14 28.89 15.33
C THR A 424 3.64 28.92 15.10
N HIS A 425 4.46 28.73 16.16
CA HIS A 425 5.92 28.66 16.03
C HIS A 425 6.33 27.38 15.31
N ALA A 426 5.81 26.23 15.73
CA ALA A 426 6.06 24.94 15.07
C ALA A 426 5.61 24.97 13.60
N MET A 427 4.51 25.67 13.27
CA MET A 427 4.07 25.84 11.89
C MET A 427 5.05 26.67 11.05
N ALA A 428 5.62 27.74 11.60
CA ALA A 428 6.60 28.58 10.91
C ALA A 428 7.93 27.83 10.70
N GLU A 429 8.37 27.07 11.69
CA GLU A 429 9.56 26.20 11.56
C GLU A 429 9.38 25.14 10.48
N GLU A 430 8.20 24.53 10.43
CA GLU A 430 7.86 23.53 9.40
C GLU A 430 7.84 24.16 8.00
N GLU A 431 7.23 25.32 7.84
CA GLU A 431 7.24 26.04 6.56
C GLU A 431 8.67 26.32 6.10
N ALA A 432 9.52 26.85 6.99
CA ALA A 432 10.93 27.09 6.71
C ALA A 432 11.67 25.78 6.35
N ARG A 433 11.41 24.69 7.09
CA ARG A 433 11.98 23.36 6.82
C ARG A 433 11.59 22.84 5.42
N VAL A 434 10.31 22.98 5.06
CA VAL A 434 9.76 22.49 3.78
C VAL A 434 10.45 23.18 2.62
N PHE A 435 10.64 24.49 2.67
CA PHE A 435 11.17 25.27 1.54
C PHE A 435 12.69 25.45 1.54
N ARG A 436 13.39 25.08 2.62
CA ARG A 436 14.86 25.17 2.73
C ARG A 436 15.64 24.60 1.55
N PRO A 437 15.25 23.46 0.93
CA PRO A 437 15.97 22.95 -0.24
C PRO A 437 15.98 23.89 -1.46
N LEU A 438 14.97 24.75 -1.61
CA LEU A 438 14.92 25.74 -2.70
C LEU A 438 15.87 26.93 -2.48
N GLU A 439 16.28 27.19 -1.24
CA GLU A 439 17.16 28.31 -0.87
C GLU A 439 18.64 27.98 -1.10
N ARG A 440 18.96 26.66 -1.30
CA ARG A 440 20.33 26.21 -1.45
C ARG A 440 20.83 26.37 -2.87
N ARG A 441 22.02 26.99 -3.03
CA ARG A 441 22.70 27.14 -4.32
C ARG A 441 23.50 25.89 -4.70
N SER A 442 23.96 25.13 -3.71
CA SER A 442 24.71 23.89 -3.88
C SER A 442 24.22 22.85 -2.87
N GLY A 443 24.44 21.59 -3.13
CA GLY A 443 24.02 20.49 -2.26
C GLY A 443 23.77 19.21 -3.03
N ILE A 444 23.22 18.22 -2.34
CA ILE A 444 22.91 16.89 -2.87
C ILE A 444 21.53 16.94 -3.56
N THR A 445 21.41 16.38 -4.76
CA THR A 445 20.12 16.25 -5.43
C THR A 445 19.29 15.13 -4.83
N TYR A 446 17.96 15.21 -4.97
CA TYR A 446 17.07 14.12 -4.55
C TYR A 446 17.40 12.79 -5.23
N ARG A 447 17.91 12.82 -6.48
CA ARG A 447 18.29 11.61 -7.23
C ARG A 447 19.45 10.89 -6.57
N GLU A 448 20.50 11.63 -6.21
CA GLU A 448 21.67 11.09 -5.52
C GLU A 448 21.26 10.50 -4.17
N PHE A 449 20.53 11.25 -3.36
CA PHE A 449 20.09 10.81 -2.04
C PHE A 449 19.19 9.57 -2.11
N GLU A 450 18.13 9.58 -2.94
CA GLU A 450 17.23 8.45 -3.11
C GLU A 450 17.93 7.21 -3.67
N ASN A 451 18.90 7.40 -4.60
CA ASN A 451 19.68 6.30 -5.15
C ASN A 451 20.56 5.62 -4.09
N ILE A 452 21.19 6.40 -3.20
CA ILE A 452 21.95 5.84 -2.09
C ILE A 452 21.06 5.00 -1.16
N VAL A 453 19.86 5.50 -0.82
CA VAL A 453 18.89 4.75 -0.01
C VAL A 453 18.53 3.43 -0.69
N ARG A 454 18.25 3.43 -1.99
CA ARG A 454 17.93 2.23 -2.77
C ARG A 454 19.05 1.21 -2.78
N ILE A 455 20.29 1.65 -2.98
CA ILE A 455 21.47 0.78 -2.93
C ILE A 455 21.57 0.12 -1.56
N ILE A 456 21.51 0.90 -0.49
CA ILE A 456 21.58 0.38 0.89
C ILE A 456 20.47 -0.66 1.13
N CYS A 457 19.24 -0.34 0.77
CA CYS A 457 18.11 -1.26 0.97
C CYS A 457 18.27 -2.53 0.12
N THR A 458 18.70 -2.43 -1.14
CA THR A 458 18.87 -3.56 -2.04
C THR A 458 19.95 -4.52 -1.52
N ASP A 459 21.08 -3.98 -1.07
CA ASP A 459 22.24 -4.77 -0.67
C ASP A 459 22.09 -5.36 0.75
N HIS A 460 21.40 -4.66 1.65
CA HIS A 460 21.39 -5.00 3.07
C HIS A 460 20.01 -5.38 3.63
N PHE A 461 18.93 -4.94 3.00
CA PHE A 461 17.53 -5.17 3.44
C PHE A 461 16.70 -5.91 2.38
N GLY A 462 17.34 -6.60 1.45
CA GLY A 462 16.70 -7.38 0.38
C GLY A 462 15.96 -8.63 0.86
N PRO A 463 15.63 -9.56 -0.06
CA PRO A 463 14.89 -10.78 0.27
C PRO A 463 15.57 -11.66 1.32
N VAL A 464 16.88 -11.74 1.31
CA VAL A 464 17.68 -12.52 2.29
C VAL A 464 18.32 -11.55 3.27
N LYS A 465 18.02 -11.69 4.54
CA LYS A 465 18.46 -10.82 5.62
C LYS A 465 19.23 -11.60 6.68
N THR A 466 20.17 -10.93 7.33
CA THR A 466 20.86 -11.41 8.54
C THR A 466 20.97 -10.27 9.53
N GLU A 467 21.30 -10.54 10.79
CA GLU A 467 21.58 -9.52 11.79
C GLU A 467 22.68 -8.57 11.31
N LEU A 468 23.75 -9.12 10.72
CA LEU A 468 24.85 -8.34 10.19
C LEU A 468 24.40 -7.40 9.05
N SER A 469 23.62 -7.91 8.08
CA SER A 469 23.14 -7.10 6.97
C SER A 469 22.18 -5.99 7.41
N LEU A 470 21.25 -6.29 8.33
CA LEU A 470 20.28 -5.32 8.85
C LEU A 470 20.94 -4.25 9.72
N THR A 471 21.92 -4.64 10.56
CA THR A 471 22.73 -3.68 11.33
C THR A 471 23.50 -2.75 10.39
N GLY A 472 24.13 -3.31 9.36
CA GLY A 472 24.83 -2.51 8.34
C GLY A 472 23.90 -1.58 7.56
N ALA A 473 22.65 -2.02 7.27
CA ALA A 473 21.64 -1.15 6.69
C ALA A 473 21.34 0.06 7.59
N LEU A 474 21.06 -0.20 8.87
CA LEU A 474 20.73 0.85 9.85
C LEU A 474 21.89 1.83 10.05
N GLU A 475 23.12 1.34 10.17
CA GLU A 475 24.31 2.20 10.29
C GLU A 475 24.47 3.13 9.09
N LYS A 476 24.35 2.59 7.86
CA LYS A 476 24.48 3.36 6.61
C LYS A 476 23.34 4.35 6.44
N LEU A 477 22.08 3.95 6.73
CA LEU A 477 20.92 4.84 6.70
C LEU A 477 21.06 5.96 7.75
N ASN A 478 21.53 5.66 8.96
CA ASN A 478 21.76 6.69 10.00
C ASN A 478 22.86 7.69 9.58
N ARG A 479 23.91 7.25 8.88
CA ARG A 479 24.92 8.18 8.34
C ARG A 479 24.34 9.16 7.33
N LEU A 480 23.29 8.78 6.59
CA LEU A 480 22.60 9.70 5.68
C LEU A 480 21.79 10.79 6.40
N ASP A 481 21.56 10.71 7.70
CA ASP A 481 20.91 11.78 8.45
C ASP A 481 21.68 13.10 8.34
N THR A 482 23.01 13.07 8.27
CA THR A 482 23.85 14.27 8.08
C THR A 482 23.69 14.90 6.69
N ALA A 483 23.32 14.11 5.69
CA ALA A 483 23.12 14.57 4.32
C ALA A 483 21.71 15.12 4.05
N ARG A 484 20.75 14.89 4.98
CA ARG A 484 19.36 15.37 4.81
C ARG A 484 19.30 16.90 4.67
N ASP A 485 20.08 17.57 5.49
CA ASP A 485 20.12 19.04 5.49
C ASP A 485 20.89 19.62 4.31
N GLU A 486 21.59 18.79 3.52
CA GLU A 486 22.30 19.21 2.31
C GLU A 486 21.46 19.05 1.02
N LEU A 487 20.22 18.55 1.12
CA LEU A 487 19.35 18.41 -0.04
C LEU A 487 19.04 19.78 -0.64
N LYS A 488 19.17 19.89 -1.96
CA LYS A 488 18.79 21.06 -2.74
C LYS A 488 17.69 20.73 -3.75
N ALA A 489 16.94 21.74 -4.14
CA ALA A 489 15.93 21.68 -5.19
C ALA A 489 15.97 22.95 -6.03
N ASP A 490 15.93 22.82 -7.35
CA ASP A 490 15.96 23.96 -8.27
C ASP A 490 14.55 24.44 -8.67
N ASN A 491 13.51 23.68 -8.32
CA ASN A 491 12.10 23.97 -8.60
C ASN A 491 11.17 23.15 -7.70
N MET A 492 9.86 23.43 -7.77
CA MET A 492 8.84 22.79 -6.95
C MET A 492 8.73 21.27 -7.18
N HIS A 493 8.99 20.80 -8.41
CA HIS A 493 9.01 19.36 -8.68
C HIS A 493 10.17 18.67 -7.93
N GLU A 494 11.35 19.25 -7.96
CA GLU A 494 12.51 18.72 -7.25
C GLU A 494 12.34 18.82 -5.73
N LEU A 495 11.68 19.87 -5.24
CA LEU A 495 11.31 20.01 -3.83
C LEU A 495 10.42 18.83 -3.38
N MET A 496 9.36 18.53 -4.14
CA MET A 496 8.49 17.39 -3.87
C MET A 496 9.30 16.10 -3.83
N ARG A 497 10.20 15.88 -4.79
CA ARG A 497 11.05 14.69 -4.89
C ARG A 497 12.05 14.60 -3.72
N ALA A 498 12.57 15.72 -3.24
CA ALA A 498 13.45 15.77 -2.08
C ALA A 498 12.72 15.31 -0.82
N HIS A 499 11.50 15.80 -0.59
CA HIS A 499 10.67 15.33 0.53
C HIS A 499 10.28 13.86 0.41
N GLU A 500 9.93 13.37 -0.78
CA GLU A 500 9.69 11.95 -1.00
C GLU A 500 10.93 11.10 -0.66
N ALA A 501 12.12 11.52 -1.07
CA ALA A 501 13.37 10.80 -0.76
C ALA A 501 13.64 10.76 0.76
N LEU A 502 13.37 11.86 1.48
CA LEU A 502 13.47 11.90 2.94
C LEU A 502 12.46 10.98 3.62
N ASN A 503 11.23 10.90 3.12
CA ASN A 503 10.21 10.01 3.66
C ASN A 503 10.57 8.54 3.42
N ILE A 504 11.02 8.18 2.22
CA ILE A 504 11.53 6.84 1.88
C ILE A 504 12.69 6.46 2.80
N HIS A 505 13.66 7.37 3.02
CA HIS A 505 14.78 7.15 3.92
C HIS A 505 14.32 6.81 5.35
N GLN A 506 13.40 7.59 5.92
CA GLN A 506 12.89 7.35 7.27
C GLN A 506 12.11 6.03 7.36
N VAL A 507 11.25 5.72 6.37
CA VAL A 507 10.53 4.44 6.34
C VAL A 507 11.50 3.27 6.19
N SER A 508 12.60 3.42 5.44
CA SER A 508 13.65 2.40 5.34
C SER A 508 14.29 2.10 6.69
N LYS A 509 14.56 3.12 7.51
CA LYS A 509 15.09 2.95 8.88
C LYS A 509 14.09 2.20 9.77
N ILE A 510 12.81 2.60 9.73
CA ILE A 510 11.72 1.95 10.47
C ILE A 510 11.61 0.47 10.09
N SER A 511 11.60 0.18 8.78
CA SER A 511 11.46 -1.17 8.26
C SER A 511 12.65 -2.07 8.58
N ALA A 512 13.88 -1.57 8.43
CA ALA A 512 15.08 -2.31 8.77
C ALA A 512 15.16 -2.60 10.29
N ARG A 513 14.74 -1.63 11.14
CA ARG A 513 14.66 -1.84 12.59
C ARG A 513 13.64 -2.90 12.96
N ALA A 514 12.43 -2.87 12.41
CA ALA A 514 11.41 -3.88 12.65
C ALA A 514 11.88 -5.28 12.21
N ALA A 515 12.57 -5.38 11.04
CA ALA A 515 13.12 -6.63 10.53
C ALA A 515 14.27 -7.18 11.41
N LEU A 516 15.07 -6.33 12.03
CA LEU A 516 16.14 -6.71 12.95
C LEU A 516 15.57 -7.35 14.22
N GLU A 517 14.49 -6.77 14.75
CA GLU A 517 13.84 -7.25 15.98
C GLU A 517 13.07 -8.55 15.79
N ARG A 518 12.55 -8.83 14.59
CA ARG A 518 11.89 -10.11 14.28
C ARG A 518 12.95 -11.17 13.95
N ARG A 519 13.30 -11.99 14.93
CA ARG A 519 14.33 -13.06 14.80
C ARG A 519 13.72 -14.39 14.38
N GLU A 520 12.98 -14.37 13.27
CA GLU A 520 12.39 -15.56 12.62
C GLU A 520 12.22 -15.33 11.13
N SER A 521 11.84 -16.37 10.39
CA SER A 521 11.45 -16.27 8.98
C SER A 521 9.96 -16.58 8.81
N ARG A 522 9.25 -15.65 8.14
CA ARG A 522 7.81 -15.76 7.88
C ARG A 522 7.48 -15.17 6.51
N PHE A 523 6.52 -15.77 5.79
CA PHE A 523 6.16 -15.35 4.43
C PHE A 523 7.35 -15.30 3.47
N HIS A 524 8.16 -16.36 3.44
CA HIS A 524 9.31 -16.43 2.52
C HIS A 524 8.92 -15.97 1.11
N PRO A 525 9.68 -15.06 0.48
CA PRO A 525 10.92 -14.43 0.94
C PRO A 525 10.73 -13.04 1.61
N TYR A 526 9.50 -12.63 1.93
CA TYR A 526 9.19 -11.26 2.36
C TYR A 526 9.84 -10.88 3.70
N GLN A 527 9.89 -11.82 4.65
CA GLN A 527 10.71 -11.75 5.85
C GLN A 527 11.47 -13.08 5.99
N TYR A 528 12.62 -13.16 5.32
CA TYR A 528 13.51 -14.30 5.41
C TYR A 528 14.83 -13.91 6.09
N ARG A 529 15.04 -14.48 7.27
CA ARG A 529 16.24 -14.34 8.09
C ARG A 529 17.12 -15.59 7.90
N ALA A 530 18.23 -15.46 7.18
CA ALA A 530 19.11 -16.60 6.94
C ALA A 530 19.80 -17.11 8.24
N ASP A 531 19.93 -16.22 9.22
CA ASP A 531 20.38 -16.54 10.59
C ASP A 531 19.28 -17.14 11.48
N PHE A 532 17.99 -16.98 11.14
CA PHE A 532 16.81 -17.53 11.80
C PHE A 532 15.83 -18.08 10.75
N PRO A 533 16.17 -19.18 10.03
CA PRO A 533 15.43 -19.60 8.83
C PRO A 533 14.05 -20.21 9.12
N GLN A 534 13.77 -20.55 10.37
CA GLN A 534 12.52 -21.18 10.77
C GLN A 534 11.47 -20.15 11.20
N THR A 535 10.18 -20.51 11.02
CA THR A 535 9.07 -19.78 11.63
C THR A 535 8.98 -20.14 13.11
N ASP A 536 8.83 -19.16 13.98
CA ASP A 536 8.71 -19.31 15.42
C ASP A 536 7.39 -18.74 15.93
N ASP A 537 6.32 -19.53 15.83
CA ASP A 537 4.99 -19.11 16.27
C ASP A 537 4.89 -18.92 17.80
N ALA A 538 5.72 -19.62 18.59
CA ALA A 538 5.71 -19.49 20.04
C ALA A 538 6.11 -18.07 20.49
N ASN A 539 7.11 -17.50 19.82
CA ASN A 539 7.64 -16.20 20.18
C ASN A 539 7.16 -15.06 19.27
N TYR A 540 6.83 -15.31 17.98
CA TYR A 540 6.59 -14.27 16.98
C TYR A 540 5.22 -14.33 16.28
N CYS A 541 4.26 -15.16 16.74
CA CYS A 541 2.88 -15.10 16.23
C CYS A 541 2.23 -13.80 16.71
N GLY A 542 2.24 -12.78 15.88
CA GLY A 542 1.76 -11.44 16.22
C GLY A 542 2.34 -10.34 15.34
N LEU A 543 1.91 -9.13 15.61
CA LEU A 543 2.31 -7.93 14.89
C LEU A 543 3.58 -7.35 15.53
N MET A 544 4.64 -7.17 14.76
CA MET A 544 5.80 -6.40 15.20
C MET A 544 5.43 -4.91 15.13
N VAL A 545 5.22 -4.32 16.30
CA VAL A 545 4.85 -2.91 16.44
C VAL A 545 6.09 -2.08 16.74
N ILE A 546 6.25 -0.97 16.03
CA ILE A 546 7.32 0.00 16.22
C ILE A 546 6.72 1.38 16.45
N GLN A 547 7.25 2.12 17.42
CA GLN A 547 6.69 3.41 17.83
C GLN A 547 7.79 4.35 18.34
N LYS A 548 7.70 5.62 17.98
CA LYS A 548 8.51 6.69 18.54
C LYS A 548 7.84 7.22 19.82
N GLN A 549 8.60 7.27 20.90
CA GLN A 549 8.13 7.77 22.19
C GLN A 549 8.30 9.29 22.29
N PRO A 550 7.63 9.97 23.24
CA PRO A 550 7.76 11.42 23.42
C PRO A 550 9.19 11.92 23.71
N ASP A 551 10.03 11.08 24.31
CA ASP A 551 11.44 11.35 24.55
C ASP A 551 12.35 11.15 23.33
N GLY A 552 11.74 10.75 22.19
CA GLY A 552 12.44 10.45 20.93
C GLY A 552 12.95 9.02 20.81
N ALA A 553 12.86 8.20 21.86
CA ALA A 553 13.25 6.80 21.81
C ALA A 553 12.34 6.00 20.85
N VAL A 554 12.92 5.06 20.12
CA VAL A 554 12.17 4.13 19.26
C VAL A 554 12.06 2.80 19.98
N THR A 555 10.83 2.41 20.28
CA THR A 555 10.51 1.13 20.93
C THR A 555 9.90 0.16 19.96
N THR A 556 10.14 -1.14 20.19
CA THR A 556 9.52 -2.25 19.47
C THR A 556 8.85 -3.19 20.47
N ARG A 557 7.72 -3.76 20.09
CA ARG A 557 7.03 -4.80 20.86
C ARG A 557 6.31 -5.75 19.93
N LEU A 558 6.00 -6.94 20.39
CA LEU A 558 5.15 -7.87 19.69
C LEU A 558 3.74 -7.84 20.29
N ASP A 559 2.77 -7.38 19.51
CA ASP A 559 1.35 -7.53 19.85
C ASP A 559 0.92 -8.94 19.48
N LYS A 560 0.88 -9.86 20.46
CA LYS A 560 0.48 -11.26 20.23
C LYS A 560 -0.96 -11.33 19.76
N LEU A 561 -1.21 -12.12 18.72
CA LEU A 561 -2.54 -12.36 18.17
C LEU A 561 -3.02 -13.76 18.53
N LYS A 562 -4.34 -13.92 18.69
CA LYS A 562 -4.95 -15.25 18.71
C LYS A 562 -4.89 -15.81 17.30
N TYR A 563 -4.07 -16.81 17.09
CA TYR A 563 -3.98 -17.55 15.83
C TYR A 563 -5.01 -18.66 15.84
N ALA A 564 -5.95 -18.65 14.90
CA ALA A 564 -6.75 -19.82 14.58
C ALA A 564 -5.92 -20.71 13.66
N ALA A 565 -5.38 -21.80 14.21
CA ALA A 565 -4.63 -22.81 13.47
C ALA A 565 -5.51 -23.52 12.42
#